data_617fc29cc07eb3b26021b3f586f17c05
#
_entry.id   617fc29cc07eb3b26021b3f586f17c05
#
_cell.length_a   1.000
_cell.length_b   1.000
_cell.length_c   1.000
_cell.angle_alpha   90.00
_cell.angle_beta   90.00
_cell.angle_gamma   90.00
#
_symmetry.space_group_name_H-M   'P 1'
#
loop_
_entity.id
_entity.type
_entity.pdbx_description
1 polymer ?
#
loop_
_entity_poly.entity_id
_entity_poly.type
_entity_poly.pdbx_seq_one_letter_code
_entity_poly.pdbx_strand_id
1 'polypeptide(L)'
;AGKYDGALGVLAGLEAARELKGKLKHPLEVVIFDDEENTMGGSVGYCSKKPDIKAFVELHVEQGPVLDVQQLDIGIVQGIVGQRRCSVSVFGQENHAGTTPMNMRDDALVKTAEIITYINKKAQECDGLVATVGVLDVHPNAFSVVPGRVDFTLQVRDLYADTMESFVEDVCKKFDLRYEISHQSEPALCDKNIMEFISQSCGDLKSIEMPSRASHDAQNFTFCPMGMIFVPSIGGISHSPKEKTTDQMCINGSNVLTNTIRMIDGM
;
A
#
# COMPACT_ATOMS: atom_id res chain seq x y z
N ALA A 1 -2.67 -13.66 -6.78
CA ALA A 1 -3.91 -12.87 -6.83
C ALA A 1 -5.10 -13.66 -6.33
N GLY A 2 -6.12 -12.95 -5.84
CA GLY A 2 -7.39 -13.52 -5.46
C GLY A 2 -8.38 -13.63 -6.64
N LYS A 3 -9.62 -14.01 -6.34
CA LYS A 3 -10.67 -14.19 -7.35
C LYS A 3 -11.20 -12.86 -7.90
N TYR A 4 -11.21 -11.82 -7.08
CA TYR A 4 -11.75 -10.48 -7.40
C TYR A 4 -10.64 -9.46 -7.67
N ASP A 5 -9.46 -9.78 -7.19
CA ASP A 5 -8.24 -9.01 -7.33
C ASP A 5 -7.92 -8.77 -8.82
N GLY A 6 -7.88 -7.51 -9.23
CA GLY A 6 -7.81 -7.09 -10.64
C GLY A 6 -9.07 -7.38 -11.47
N ALA A 7 -9.64 -8.58 -11.34
CA ALA A 7 -10.76 -9.04 -12.17
C ALA A 7 -12.02 -8.17 -11.99
N LEU A 8 -12.28 -7.66 -10.79
CA LEU A 8 -13.42 -6.78 -10.54
C LEU A 8 -13.31 -5.47 -11.35
N GLY A 9 -12.14 -4.84 -11.33
CA GLY A 9 -11.89 -3.59 -12.07
C GLY A 9 -12.09 -3.77 -13.58
N VAL A 10 -11.58 -4.87 -14.12
CA VAL A 10 -11.77 -5.22 -15.55
C VAL A 10 -13.25 -5.34 -15.90
N LEU A 11 -14.01 -6.12 -15.15
CA LEU A 11 -15.43 -6.34 -15.42
C LEU A 11 -16.26 -5.05 -15.25
N ALA A 12 -15.99 -4.29 -14.21
CA ALA A 12 -16.67 -3.01 -13.95
C ALA A 12 -16.34 -1.96 -15.02
N GLY A 13 -15.08 -1.91 -15.47
CA GLY A 13 -14.69 -1.03 -16.58
C GLY A 13 -15.39 -1.37 -17.88
N LEU A 14 -15.49 -2.65 -18.23
CA LEU A 14 -16.22 -3.11 -19.42
C LEU A 14 -17.72 -2.83 -19.32
N GLU A 15 -18.31 -3.00 -18.13
CA GLU A 15 -19.73 -2.70 -17.90
C GLU A 15 -20.00 -1.18 -17.99
N ALA A 16 -19.14 -0.35 -17.39
CA ALA A 16 -19.21 1.09 -17.52
C ALA A 16 -19.13 1.54 -18.99
N ALA A 17 -18.20 0.97 -19.76
CA ALA A 17 -18.07 1.26 -21.18
C ALA A 17 -19.33 0.85 -21.98
N ARG A 18 -19.94 -0.31 -21.64
CA ARG A 18 -21.19 -0.77 -22.25
C ARG A 18 -22.34 0.17 -21.95
N GLU A 19 -22.49 0.58 -20.69
CA GLU A 19 -23.58 1.47 -20.25
C GLU A 19 -23.45 2.88 -20.82
N LEU A 20 -22.21 3.40 -20.88
CA LEU A 20 -21.92 4.77 -21.29
C LEU A 20 -21.74 4.95 -22.80
N LYS A 21 -21.82 3.87 -23.58
CA LYS A 21 -21.66 3.91 -25.02
C LYS A 21 -22.60 4.94 -25.68
N GLY A 22 -22.01 5.92 -26.36
CA GLY A 22 -22.73 6.99 -27.05
C GLY A 22 -23.36 8.04 -26.12
N LYS A 23 -23.04 8.03 -24.82
CA LYS A 23 -23.58 8.99 -23.84
C LYS A 23 -22.53 9.99 -23.35
N LEU A 24 -21.27 9.79 -23.68
CA LEU A 24 -20.14 10.65 -23.28
C LEU A 24 -19.77 11.62 -24.41
N LYS A 25 -19.22 12.78 -24.03
CA LYS A 25 -18.61 13.77 -24.91
C LYS A 25 -17.21 13.37 -25.37
N HIS A 26 -16.46 12.70 -24.46
CA HIS A 26 -15.09 12.26 -24.69
C HIS A 26 -15.03 10.75 -24.88
N PRO A 27 -14.01 10.22 -25.59
CA PRO A 27 -13.80 8.78 -25.68
C PRO A 27 -13.53 8.17 -24.29
N LEU A 28 -14.07 6.97 -24.07
CA LEU A 28 -13.76 6.12 -22.92
C LEU A 28 -12.92 4.94 -23.37
N GLU A 29 -11.79 4.74 -22.74
CA GLU A 29 -10.91 3.60 -22.95
C GLU A 29 -10.91 2.72 -21.69
N VAL A 30 -11.01 1.40 -21.86
CA VAL A 30 -10.81 0.41 -20.81
C VAL A 30 -9.50 -0.29 -21.09
N VAL A 31 -8.56 -0.18 -20.17
CA VAL A 31 -7.21 -0.76 -20.32
C VAL A 31 -7.05 -1.91 -19.36
N ILE A 32 -6.57 -3.04 -19.84
CA ILE A 32 -6.25 -4.22 -19.06
C ILE A 32 -4.74 -4.40 -19.15
N PHE A 33 -4.06 -4.30 -18.03
CA PHE A 33 -2.60 -4.35 -17.98
C PHE A 33 -2.09 -5.74 -17.68
N ASP A 34 -0.90 -6.04 -18.21
CA ASP A 34 -0.14 -7.24 -17.90
C ASP A 34 0.72 -7.03 -16.67
N ASP A 35 0.97 -8.13 -15.92
CA ASP A 35 2.02 -8.26 -14.92
C ASP A 35 1.92 -7.25 -13.76
N GLU A 36 0.70 -6.90 -13.34
CA GLU A 36 0.47 -6.00 -12.19
C GLU A 36 1.12 -6.56 -10.91
N GLU A 37 0.97 -7.86 -10.66
CA GLU A 37 1.40 -8.57 -9.44
C GLU A 37 2.93 -8.65 -9.23
N ASN A 38 3.73 -8.39 -10.27
CA ASN A 38 5.20 -8.49 -10.18
C ASN A 38 5.90 -7.16 -10.50
N THR A 39 5.88 -6.75 -11.77
CA THR A 39 6.65 -5.59 -12.24
C THR A 39 5.80 -4.41 -12.67
N MET A 40 4.46 -4.59 -12.79
CA MET A 40 3.54 -3.62 -13.41
C MET A 40 3.98 -3.23 -14.83
N GLY A 41 4.63 -4.16 -15.54
CA GLY A 41 5.24 -3.91 -16.85
C GLY A 41 4.24 -3.34 -17.86
N GLY A 42 2.97 -3.74 -17.80
CA GLY A 42 1.90 -3.24 -18.65
C GLY A 42 1.64 -1.75 -18.45
N SER A 43 1.31 -1.32 -17.24
CA SER A 43 1.01 0.08 -16.92
C SER A 43 2.25 0.97 -17.02
N VAL A 44 3.42 0.51 -16.58
CA VAL A 44 4.69 1.23 -16.76
C VAL A 44 4.95 1.50 -18.25
N GLY A 45 4.80 0.48 -19.09
CA GLY A 45 4.97 0.60 -20.55
C GLY A 45 3.94 1.52 -21.21
N TYR A 46 2.69 1.50 -20.74
CA TYR A 46 1.64 2.38 -21.21
C TYR A 46 1.92 3.84 -20.81
N CYS A 47 2.18 4.09 -19.53
CA CYS A 47 2.41 5.41 -18.98
C CYS A 47 3.71 6.07 -19.46
N SER A 48 4.72 5.28 -19.83
CA SER A 48 5.97 5.81 -20.42
C SER A 48 5.74 6.60 -21.70
N LYS A 49 4.68 6.31 -22.44
CA LYS A 49 4.28 7.01 -23.67
C LYS A 49 3.52 8.31 -23.38
N LYS A 50 3.14 8.57 -22.14
CA LYS A 50 2.33 9.71 -21.69
C LYS A 50 1.15 9.95 -22.61
N PRO A 51 0.20 8.97 -22.75
CA PRO A 51 -0.94 9.14 -23.63
C PRO A 51 -1.76 10.37 -23.22
N ASP A 52 -2.38 11.00 -24.19
CA ASP A 52 -3.24 12.16 -23.94
C ASP A 52 -4.60 11.69 -23.41
N ILE A 53 -4.67 11.55 -22.08
CA ILE A 53 -5.88 11.16 -21.35
C ILE A 53 -6.27 12.22 -20.34
N LYS A 54 -7.56 12.44 -20.19
CA LYS A 54 -8.12 13.46 -19.31
C LYS A 54 -8.03 13.07 -17.85
N ALA A 55 -8.27 11.81 -17.53
CA ALA A 55 -8.19 11.24 -16.20
C ALA A 55 -8.12 9.71 -16.27
N PHE A 56 -7.60 9.09 -15.21
CA PHE A 56 -7.60 7.65 -14.98
C PHE A 56 -8.36 7.31 -13.70
N VAL A 57 -9.22 6.29 -13.73
CA VAL A 57 -9.91 5.78 -12.53
C VAL A 57 -9.85 4.27 -12.49
N GLU A 58 -9.47 3.74 -11.34
CA GLU A 58 -9.38 2.31 -11.09
C GLU A 58 -10.36 1.89 -9.98
N LEU A 59 -11.11 0.79 -10.20
CA LEU A 59 -11.91 0.14 -9.19
C LEU A 59 -11.21 -1.14 -8.74
N HIS A 60 -11.06 -1.32 -7.44
CA HIS A 60 -10.41 -2.51 -6.89
C HIS A 60 -11.09 -2.99 -5.60
N VAL A 61 -10.79 -4.19 -5.16
CA VAL A 61 -11.10 -4.66 -3.80
C VAL A 61 -10.11 -4.03 -2.81
N GLU A 62 -10.52 -3.77 -1.57
CA GLU A 62 -9.64 -3.14 -0.56
C GLU A 62 -8.39 -3.95 -0.25
N GLN A 63 -8.46 -5.27 -0.36
CA GLN A 63 -7.43 -6.23 0.08
C GLN A 63 -7.10 -6.11 1.58
N GLY A 64 -7.92 -5.40 2.32
CA GLY A 64 -7.78 -5.14 3.76
C GLY A 64 -9.14 -5.22 4.47
N PRO A 65 -9.17 -5.13 5.81
CA PRO A 65 -10.36 -5.36 6.62
C PRO A 65 -11.14 -4.09 6.96
N VAL A 66 -10.69 -2.89 6.59
CA VAL A 66 -11.21 -1.64 7.15
C VAL A 66 -12.67 -1.43 6.77
N LEU A 67 -13.01 -1.56 5.49
CA LEU A 67 -14.38 -1.35 5.02
C LEU A 67 -15.35 -2.40 5.58
N ASP A 68 -14.93 -3.67 5.61
CA ASP A 68 -15.75 -4.76 6.13
C ASP A 68 -16.00 -4.62 7.63
N VAL A 69 -14.96 -4.36 8.43
CA VAL A 69 -15.06 -4.18 9.88
C VAL A 69 -15.91 -2.97 10.25
N GLN A 70 -15.78 -1.88 9.50
CA GLN A 70 -16.54 -0.65 9.76
C GLN A 70 -17.93 -0.62 9.08
N GLN A 71 -18.30 -1.69 8.37
CA GLN A 71 -19.58 -1.79 7.64
C GLN A 71 -19.78 -0.61 6.68
N LEU A 72 -18.73 -0.31 5.91
CA LEU A 72 -18.73 0.72 4.88
C LEU A 72 -18.86 0.07 3.49
N ASP A 73 -19.43 0.81 2.55
CA ASP A 73 -19.70 0.33 1.19
C ASP A 73 -18.56 0.64 0.22
N ILE A 74 -17.92 1.82 0.39
CA ILE A 74 -16.94 2.38 -0.56
C ILE A 74 -15.76 2.99 0.18
N GLY A 75 -14.55 2.68 -0.28
CA GLY A 75 -13.33 3.42 0.04
C GLY A 75 -13.00 4.42 -1.07
N ILE A 76 -12.88 5.69 -0.72
CA ILE A 76 -12.39 6.74 -1.61
C ILE A 76 -10.89 6.82 -1.38
N VAL A 77 -10.10 6.37 -2.35
CA VAL A 77 -8.66 6.26 -2.15
C VAL A 77 -8.00 7.64 -2.24
N GLN A 78 -7.26 8.01 -1.20
CA GLN A 78 -6.51 9.27 -1.12
C GLN A 78 -5.22 9.22 -1.94
N GLY A 79 -4.70 8.01 -2.14
CA GLY A 79 -3.46 7.74 -2.87
C GLY A 79 -2.94 6.35 -2.53
N ILE A 80 -1.93 5.93 -3.29
CA ILE A 80 -1.19 4.70 -3.09
C ILE A 80 0.07 5.06 -2.30
N VAL A 81 0.31 4.39 -1.17
CA VAL A 81 1.43 4.69 -0.29
C VAL A 81 2.78 4.44 -0.98
N GLY A 82 3.74 5.31 -0.68
CA GLY A 82 5.14 5.04 -0.97
C GLY A 82 5.75 4.02 -0.02
N GLN A 83 6.98 3.63 -0.29
CA GLN A 83 7.72 2.67 0.51
C GLN A 83 9.18 3.11 0.68
N ARG A 84 9.70 2.90 1.89
CA ARG A 84 11.14 2.92 2.18
C ARG A 84 11.50 1.58 2.83
N ARG A 85 12.42 0.84 2.24
CA ARG A 85 12.97 -0.40 2.79
C ARG A 85 14.44 -0.19 3.09
N CYS A 86 14.82 -0.34 4.36
CA CYS A 86 16.16 -0.10 4.86
C CYS A 86 16.75 -1.38 5.39
N SER A 87 18.00 -1.68 5.03
CA SER A 87 18.82 -2.70 5.64
C SER A 87 19.63 -2.09 6.79
N VAL A 88 19.55 -2.69 7.96
CA VAL A 88 20.18 -2.18 9.19
C VAL A 88 20.99 -3.29 9.84
N SER A 89 22.21 -2.98 10.29
CA SER A 89 23.05 -3.89 11.08
C SER A 89 23.24 -3.36 12.49
N VAL A 90 23.04 -4.21 13.48
CA VAL A 90 23.29 -3.93 14.90
C VAL A 90 24.47 -4.78 15.36
N PHE A 91 25.42 -4.15 16.00
CA PHE A 91 26.65 -4.81 16.46
C PHE A 91 26.69 -4.94 17.98
N GLY A 92 27.28 -6.02 18.42
CA GLY A 92 27.63 -6.35 19.79
C GLY A 92 28.97 -7.09 19.85
N GLN A 93 29.18 -7.91 20.89
CA GLN A 93 30.38 -8.68 21.05
C GLN A 93 30.04 -10.16 21.27
N GLU A 94 30.47 -11.01 20.33
CA GLU A 94 30.36 -12.46 20.50
C GLU A 94 31.12 -12.92 21.70
N ASN A 95 30.51 -13.80 22.51
CA ASN A 95 31.16 -14.42 23.66
C ASN A 95 30.45 -15.71 24.07
N HIS A 96 31.06 -16.51 24.94
CA HIS A 96 30.48 -17.73 25.43
C HIS A 96 29.25 -17.46 26.32
N ALA A 97 28.08 -18.01 25.95
CA ALA A 97 26.82 -17.70 26.60
C ALA A 97 26.74 -18.13 28.07
N GLY A 98 27.45 -19.20 28.47
CA GLY A 98 27.45 -19.69 29.85
C GLY A 98 28.44 -18.99 30.77
N THR A 99 29.59 -18.55 30.28
CA THR A 99 30.68 -17.99 31.10
C THR A 99 30.71 -16.46 31.13
N THR A 100 29.98 -15.79 30.25
CA THR A 100 29.89 -14.32 30.21
C THR A 100 28.80 -13.84 31.16
N PRO A 101 29.12 -13.15 32.26
CA PRO A 101 28.12 -12.58 33.17
C PRO A 101 27.17 -11.61 32.45
N MET A 102 25.92 -11.52 32.91
CA MET A 102 24.90 -10.69 32.25
C MET A 102 25.29 -9.21 32.11
N ASN A 103 25.93 -8.65 33.13
CA ASN A 103 26.40 -7.26 33.17
C ASN A 103 27.67 -6.98 32.34
N MET A 104 28.23 -8.00 31.71
CA MET A 104 29.43 -7.91 30.85
C MET A 104 29.10 -8.23 29.38
N ARG A 105 27.83 -8.50 29.07
CA ARG A 105 27.38 -8.81 27.71
C ARG A 105 27.15 -7.54 26.89
N ASP A 106 27.59 -7.61 25.66
CA ASP A 106 27.22 -6.69 24.61
C ASP A 106 26.47 -7.49 23.53
N ASP A 107 25.15 -7.72 23.76
CA ASP A 107 24.31 -8.64 23.00
C ASP A 107 23.58 -7.88 21.92
N ALA A 108 23.96 -8.13 20.65
CA ALA A 108 23.34 -7.49 19.48
C ALA A 108 21.84 -7.82 19.35
N LEU A 109 21.41 -9.02 19.75
CA LEU A 109 20.01 -9.43 19.64
C LEU A 109 19.13 -8.72 20.67
N VAL A 110 19.61 -8.53 21.89
CA VAL A 110 18.89 -7.76 22.92
C VAL A 110 18.74 -6.30 22.50
N LYS A 111 19.81 -5.67 21.99
CA LYS A 111 19.73 -4.31 21.41
C LYS A 111 18.69 -4.25 20.28
N THR A 112 18.71 -5.24 19.38
CA THR A 112 17.77 -5.28 18.26
C THR A 112 16.32 -5.44 18.73
N ALA A 113 16.05 -6.22 19.76
CA ALA A 113 14.72 -6.38 20.35
C ALA A 113 14.17 -5.04 20.91
N GLU A 114 15.03 -4.24 21.54
CA GLU A 114 14.68 -2.88 21.99
C GLU A 114 14.35 -1.95 20.83
N ILE A 115 15.14 -2.00 19.76
CA ILE A 115 14.93 -1.22 18.54
C ILE A 115 13.57 -1.58 17.89
N ILE A 116 13.30 -2.88 17.72
CA ILE A 116 12.04 -3.37 17.12
C ILE A 116 10.84 -2.93 17.96
N THR A 117 10.95 -3.05 19.27
CA THR A 117 9.90 -2.61 20.20
C THR A 117 9.63 -1.10 20.07
N TYR A 118 10.71 -0.31 19.95
CA TYR A 118 10.59 1.14 19.74
C TYR A 118 9.96 1.48 18.39
N ILE A 119 10.39 0.82 17.30
CA ILE A 119 9.83 1.00 15.96
C ILE A 119 8.31 0.77 16.00
N ASN A 120 7.88 -0.35 16.58
CA ASN A 120 6.46 -0.70 16.67
C ASN A 120 5.66 0.34 17.45
N LYS A 121 6.18 0.75 18.62
CA LYS A 121 5.53 1.77 19.46
C LYS A 121 5.45 3.12 18.74
N LYS A 122 6.55 3.58 18.15
CA LYS A 122 6.61 4.85 17.42
C LYS A 122 5.65 4.86 16.22
N ALA A 123 5.56 3.75 15.48
CA ALA A 123 4.63 3.65 14.34
C ALA A 123 3.16 3.75 14.79
N GLN A 124 2.79 3.23 15.97
CA GLN A 124 1.44 3.38 16.53
C GLN A 124 1.10 4.82 16.93
N GLU A 125 2.09 5.66 17.14
CA GLU A 125 1.93 7.08 17.46
C GLU A 125 1.83 7.96 16.19
N CYS A 126 2.13 7.40 15.01
CA CYS A 126 2.06 8.08 13.71
C CYS A 126 0.77 7.71 12.99
N ASP A 127 -0.08 8.70 12.73
CA ASP A 127 -1.32 8.47 11.98
C ASP A 127 -1.00 8.15 10.51
N GLY A 128 -1.60 7.08 9.99
CA GLY A 128 -1.44 6.65 8.60
C GLY A 128 -0.21 5.81 8.29
N LEU A 129 0.90 5.99 9.01
CA LEU A 129 2.15 5.28 8.77
C LEU A 129 2.09 3.82 9.25
N VAL A 130 2.67 2.92 8.46
CA VAL A 130 2.94 1.55 8.90
C VAL A 130 4.42 1.23 8.80
N ALA A 131 4.97 0.57 9.83
CA ALA A 131 6.35 0.12 9.86
C ALA A 131 6.44 -1.35 10.26
N THR A 132 7.30 -2.10 9.57
CA THR A 132 7.45 -3.54 9.78
C THR A 132 8.91 -3.94 9.75
N VAL A 133 9.33 -4.77 10.71
CA VAL A 133 10.57 -5.54 10.65
C VAL A 133 10.19 -6.98 10.36
N GLY A 134 10.33 -7.38 9.09
CA GLY A 134 9.89 -8.69 8.60
C GLY A 134 11.03 -9.69 8.34
N VAL A 135 12.29 -9.22 8.34
CA VAL A 135 13.49 -10.04 8.18
C VAL A 135 14.44 -9.76 9.32
N LEU A 136 14.98 -10.82 9.94
CA LEU A 136 15.91 -10.77 11.05
C LEU A 136 16.92 -11.91 10.93
N ASP A 137 18.18 -11.59 10.75
CA ASP A 137 19.30 -12.55 10.68
C ASP A 137 20.24 -12.34 11.85
N VAL A 138 20.41 -13.39 12.67
CA VAL A 138 21.24 -13.37 13.88
C VAL A 138 22.57 -14.07 13.61
N HIS A 139 23.68 -13.47 14.01
CA HIS A 139 25.02 -14.03 13.85
C HIS A 139 25.73 -14.20 15.20
N PRO A 140 26.34 -15.39 15.45
CA PRO A 140 26.46 -16.56 14.57
C PRO A 140 25.26 -17.51 14.61
N ASN A 141 24.16 -17.15 15.26
CA ASN A 141 22.93 -17.96 15.40
C ASN A 141 23.20 -19.33 16.06
N ALA A 142 23.91 -19.31 17.16
CA ALA A 142 24.31 -20.50 17.92
C ALA A 142 23.87 -20.38 19.38
N PHE A 143 23.25 -21.44 19.94
CA PHE A 143 22.65 -21.41 21.29
C PHE A 143 23.66 -21.14 22.43
N SER A 144 24.96 -21.41 22.22
CA SER A 144 26.04 -21.24 23.23
C SER A 144 26.84 -19.95 23.07
N VAL A 145 26.42 -19.06 22.18
CA VAL A 145 27.13 -17.80 21.85
C VAL A 145 26.23 -16.61 22.06
N VAL A 146 26.71 -15.57 22.72
CA VAL A 146 26.09 -14.24 22.76
C VAL A 146 26.15 -13.64 21.35
N PRO A 147 25.06 -13.22 20.71
CA PRO A 147 25.10 -12.68 19.36
C PRO A 147 25.95 -11.42 19.23
N GLY A 148 26.86 -11.42 18.24
CA GLY A 148 27.74 -10.27 17.97
C GLY A 148 27.21 -9.36 16.87
N ARG A 149 26.25 -9.84 16.05
CA ARG A 149 25.64 -9.05 14.99
C ARG A 149 24.22 -9.52 14.71
N VAL A 150 23.34 -8.55 14.40
CA VAL A 150 22.00 -8.81 13.87
C VAL A 150 21.78 -7.91 12.68
N ASP A 151 21.34 -8.49 11.57
CA ASP A 151 20.89 -7.76 10.40
C ASP A 151 19.36 -7.82 10.33
N PHE A 152 18.71 -6.69 10.09
CA PHE A 152 17.26 -6.66 9.92
C PHE A 152 16.84 -5.69 8.82
N THR A 153 15.62 -5.89 8.31
CA THR A 153 15.01 -5.00 7.31
C THR A 153 13.87 -4.23 7.93
N LEU A 154 13.97 -2.90 7.94
CA LEU A 154 12.89 -1.99 8.29
C LEU A 154 12.17 -1.56 7.01
N GLN A 155 10.86 -1.83 6.91
CA GLN A 155 10.00 -1.32 5.86
C GLN A 155 9.03 -0.29 6.46
N VAL A 156 8.96 0.88 5.84
CA VAL A 156 8.02 1.96 6.22
C VAL A 156 7.17 2.32 5.00
N ARG A 157 5.87 2.52 5.20
CA ARG A 157 4.92 2.95 4.16
C ARG A 157 4.06 4.08 4.67
N ASP A 158 3.86 5.10 3.82
CA ASP A 158 2.98 6.25 4.09
C ASP A 158 2.59 6.94 2.78
N LEU A 159 1.55 7.79 2.81
CA LEU A 159 1.19 8.68 1.71
C LEU A 159 2.15 9.87 1.54
N TYR A 160 3.02 10.13 2.51
CA TYR A 160 3.94 11.25 2.50
C TYR A 160 5.39 10.77 2.61
N ALA A 161 6.21 11.12 1.62
CA ALA A 161 7.61 10.72 1.56
C ALA A 161 8.39 11.26 2.77
N ASP A 162 8.19 12.54 3.11
CA ASP A 162 8.87 13.20 4.23
C ASP A 162 8.58 12.51 5.58
N THR A 163 7.37 11.99 5.76
CA THR A 163 6.99 11.24 6.98
C THR A 163 7.78 9.95 7.08
N MET A 164 7.91 9.21 5.97
CA MET A 164 8.69 7.97 5.94
C MET A 164 10.17 8.24 6.22
N GLU A 165 10.74 9.26 5.59
CA GLU A 165 12.14 9.64 5.78
C GLU A 165 12.42 10.05 7.22
N SER A 166 11.61 10.99 7.75
CA SER A 166 11.73 11.42 9.14
C SER A 166 11.60 10.28 10.14
N PHE A 167 10.68 9.31 9.87
CA PHE A 167 10.53 8.14 10.74
C PHE A 167 11.80 7.28 10.77
N VAL A 168 12.39 6.99 9.60
CA VAL A 168 13.63 6.19 9.50
C VAL A 168 14.80 6.93 10.18
N GLU A 169 14.96 8.22 9.89
CA GLU A 169 16.02 9.05 10.48
C GLU A 169 15.91 9.10 12.00
N ASP A 170 14.72 9.31 12.55
CA ASP A 170 14.50 9.38 14.00
C ASP A 170 14.84 8.06 14.69
N VAL A 171 14.44 6.92 14.11
CA VAL A 171 14.81 5.59 14.64
C VAL A 171 16.32 5.41 14.63
N CYS A 172 16.96 5.69 13.49
CA CYS A 172 18.39 5.50 13.32
C CYS A 172 19.22 6.44 14.21
N LYS A 173 18.80 7.70 14.34
CA LYS A 173 19.45 8.67 15.22
C LYS A 173 19.33 8.30 16.70
N LYS A 174 18.16 7.78 17.12
CA LYS A 174 17.94 7.39 18.52
C LYS A 174 18.87 6.28 18.99
N PHE A 175 19.17 5.32 18.12
CA PHE A 175 19.97 4.15 18.44
C PHE A 175 21.36 4.16 17.80
N ASP A 176 21.80 5.28 17.23
CA ASP A 176 23.08 5.45 16.51
C ASP A 176 23.30 4.36 15.43
N LEU A 177 22.27 4.13 14.59
CA LEU A 177 22.27 3.11 13.56
C LEU A 177 22.70 3.69 12.21
N ARG A 178 23.43 2.86 11.45
CA ARG A 178 23.62 3.08 10.01
C ARG A 178 22.64 2.22 9.24
N TYR A 179 22.11 2.77 8.16
CA TYR A 179 21.18 2.05 7.28
C TYR A 179 21.51 2.31 5.82
N GLU A 180 21.10 1.38 4.98
CA GLU A 180 21.14 1.50 3.52
C GLU A 180 19.73 1.34 2.98
N ILE A 181 19.30 2.22 2.07
CA ILE A 181 18.01 2.08 1.39
C ILE A 181 18.17 0.98 0.34
N SER A 182 17.52 -0.16 0.56
CA SER A 182 17.53 -1.30 -0.36
C SER A 182 16.42 -1.24 -1.40
N HIS A 183 15.34 -0.48 -1.13
CA HIS A 183 14.25 -0.22 -2.06
C HIS A 183 13.49 1.04 -1.63
N GLN A 184 13.05 1.81 -2.63
CA GLN A 184 12.14 2.95 -2.40
C GLN A 184 11.16 3.10 -3.56
N SER A 185 9.96 3.56 -3.22
CA SER A 185 8.96 4.05 -4.18
C SER A 185 8.31 5.30 -3.61
N GLU A 186 7.96 6.22 -4.50
CA GLU A 186 7.24 7.43 -4.11
C GLU A 186 5.74 7.14 -4.00
N PRO A 187 5.02 7.85 -3.11
CA PRO A 187 3.58 7.77 -3.06
C PRO A 187 2.95 8.37 -4.32
N ALA A 188 1.82 7.83 -4.74
CA ALA A 188 1.02 8.36 -5.85
C ALA A 188 -0.32 8.88 -5.30
N LEU A 189 -0.47 10.20 -5.20
CA LEU A 189 -1.68 10.81 -4.64
C LEU A 189 -2.80 10.88 -5.68
N CYS A 190 -4.02 10.59 -5.25
CA CYS A 190 -5.22 10.79 -6.05
C CYS A 190 -5.54 12.29 -6.21
N ASP A 191 -6.09 12.64 -7.36
CA ASP A 191 -6.53 14.01 -7.63
C ASP A 191 -7.77 14.36 -6.79
N LYS A 192 -7.76 15.54 -6.16
CA LYS A 192 -8.83 15.96 -5.24
C LYS A 192 -10.19 16.09 -5.92
N ASN A 193 -10.22 16.55 -7.19
CA ASN A 193 -11.49 16.67 -7.93
C ASN A 193 -12.03 15.28 -8.26
N ILE A 194 -11.16 14.33 -8.64
CA ILE A 194 -11.60 12.95 -8.88
C ILE A 194 -12.11 12.31 -7.59
N MET A 195 -11.44 12.52 -6.45
CA MET A 195 -11.92 12.05 -5.15
C MET A 195 -13.30 12.65 -4.80
N GLU A 196 -13.51 13.95 -5.07
CA GLU A 196 -14.80 14.59 -4.85
C GLU A 196 -15.88 13.99 -5.76
N PHE A 197 -15.59 13.71 -7.02
CA PHE A 197 -16.54 13.05 -7.93
C PHE A 197 -16.87 11.63 -7.47
N ILE A 198 -15.88 10.87 -6.96
CA ILE A 198 -16.13 9.56 -6.35
C ILE A 198 -17.06 9.72 -5.13
N SER A 199 -16.78 10.68 -4.26
CA SER A 199 -17.60 10.97 -3.07
C SER A 199 -19.05 11.30 -3.45
N GLN A 200 -19.26 12.20 -4.40
CA GLN A 200 -20.60 12.55 -4.89
C GLN A 200 -21.29 11.36 -5.58
N SER A 201 -20.53 10.48 -6.26
CA SER A 201 -21.05 9.28 -6.91
C SER A 201 -21.49 8.20 -5.93
N CYS A 202 -21.04 8.25 -4.67
CA CYS A 202 -21.48 7.31 -3.63
C CYS A 202 -22.97 7.51 -3.24
N GLY A 203 -23.53 8.73 -3.39
CA GLY A 203 -24.91 9.00 -2.98
C GLY A 203 -25.17 8.62 -1.53
N ASP A 204 -26.10 7.67 -1.30
CA ASP A 204 -26.46 7.19 0.05
C ASP A 204 -25.55 6.08 0.59
N LEU A 205 -24.57 5.62 -0.20
CA LEU A 205 -23.61 4.60 0.24
C LEU A 205 -22.68 5.18 1.31
N LYS A 206 -22.36 4.36 2.32
CA LYS A 206 -21.42 4.74 3.37
C LYS A 206 -20.00 4.68 2.81
N SER A 207 -19.28 5.77 2.87
CA SER A 207 -17.92 5.85 2.36
C SER A 207 -16.94 6.46 3.35
N ILE A 208 -15.65 6.19 3.14
CA ILE A 208 -14.54 6.78 3.90
C ILE A 208 -13.39 7.08 2.95
N GLU A 209 -12.67 8.17 3.22
CA GLU A 209 -11.38 8.40 2.58
C GLU A 209 -10.32 7.55 3.26
N MET A 210 -9.47 6.86 2.47
CA MET A 210 -8.46 5.95 2.98
C MET A 210 -7.28 5.80 2.00
N PRO A 211 -6.07 5.48 2.50
CA PRO A 211 -4.96 5.16 1.62
C PRO A 211 -5.07 3.74 1.05
N SER A 212 -4.55 3.51 -0.16
CA SER A 212 -4.15 2.16 -0.56
C SER A 212 -2.77 1.82 0.01
N ARG A 213 -2.68 0.70 0.71
CA ARG A 213 -1.41 0.14 1.21
C ARG A 213 -0.86 -0.97 0.32
N ALA A 214 -1.63 -1.40 -0.66
CA ALA A 214 -1.19 -2.24 -1.76
C ALA A 214 -0.76 -1.38 -2.95
N SER A 215 0.08 -1.92 -3.81
CA SER A 215 0.43 -1.32 -5.10
C SER A 215 -0.67 -1.59 -6.11
N HIS A 216 -0.85 -0.70 -7.09
CA HIS A 216 -1.85 -0.80 -8.14
C HIS A 216 -1.33 -0.14 -9.41
N ASP A 217 -1.87 -0.49 -10.57
CA ASP A 217 -1.51 0.13 -11.85
C ASP A 217 -1.72 1.66 -11.84
N ALA A 218 -2.72 2.14 -11.08
CA ALA A 218 -3.00 3.57 -10.91
C ALA A 218 -1.78 4.39 -10.43
N GLN A 219 -0.85 3.79 -9.67
CA GLN A 219 0.33 4.51 -9.18
C GLN A 219 1.24 5.04 -10.30
N ASN A 220 1.13 4.47 -11.50
CA ASN A 220 1.94 4.88 -12.65
C ASN A 220 1.32 6.08 -13.42
N PHE A 221 0.07 6.47 -13.12
CA PHE A 221 -0.66 7.56 -13.76
C PHE A 221 -0.41 8.95 -13.16
N THR A 222 0.81 9.22 -12.72
CA THR A 222 1.19 10.51 -12.09
C THR A 222 1.21 11.70 -13.06
N PHE A 223 1.03 11.47 -14.37
CA PHE A 223 1.04 12.49 -15.42
C PHE A 223 -0.37 13.06 -15.75
N CYS A 224 -1.43 12.47 -15.19
CA CYS A 224 -2.82 12.93 -15.35
C CYS A 224 -3.57 12.83 -14.01
N PRO A 225 -4.73 13.51 -13.86
CA PRO A 225 -5.62 13.30 -12.72
C PRO A 225 -5.96 11.82 -12.55
N MET A 226 -5.74 11.27 -11.37
CA MET A 226 -5.94 9.85 -11.08
C MET A 226 -6.82 9.69 -9.84
N GLY A 227 -7.67 8.66 -9.82
CA GLY A 227 -8.46 8.26 -8.68
C GLY A 227 -8.64 6.76 -8.58
N MET A 228 -8.94 6.29 -7.36
CA MET A 228 -9.26 4.89 -7.11
C MET A 228 -10.46 4.75 -6.19
N ILE A 229 -11.20 3.66 -6.41
CA ILE A 229 -12.39 3.26 -5.64
C ILE A 229 -12.14 1.89 -5.05
N PHE A 230 -12.37 1.73 -3.75
CA PHE A 230 -12.36 0.42 -3.11
C PHE A 230 -13.76 -0.06 -2.79
N VAL A 231 -13.96 -1.39 -2.93
CA VAL A 231 -15.07 -2.12 -2.32
C VAL A 231 -14.56 -3.06 -1.23
N PRO A 232 -15.39 -3.43 -0.24
CA PRO A 232 -14.94 -4.26 0.88
C PRO A 232 -14.42 -5.64 0.46
N SER A 233 -13.35 -6.09 1.12
CA SER A 233 -12.89 -7.48 1.12
C SER A 233 -13.38 -8.16 2.40
N ILE A 234 -14.21 -9.18 2.29
CA ILE A 234 -14.80 -9.87 3.45
C ILE A 234 -13.70 -10.48 4.32
N GLY A 235 -13.68 -10.08 5.59
CA GLY A 235 -12.64 -10.45 6.54
C GLY A 235 -11.24 -9.91 6.20
N GLY A 236 -11.11 -9.00 5.25
CA GLY A 236 -9.83 -8.46 4.79
C GLY A 236 -8.95 -9.48 4.07
N ILE A 237 -9.54 -10.59 3.59
CA ILE A 237 -8.79 -11.67 2.97
C ILE A 237 -8.52 -11.32 1.49
N SER A 238 -7.24 -11.32 1.10
CA SER A 238 -6.78 -11.21 -0.28
C SER A 238 -5.63 -12.17 -0.57
N HIS A 239 -5.23 -12.31 -1.83
CA HIS A 239 -4.20 -13.26 -2.30
C HIS A 239 -4.45 -14.70 -1.81
N SER A 240 -5.71 -15.10 -1.76
CA SER A 240 -6.16 -16.38 -1.22
C SER A 240 -7.36 -16.93 -1.99
N PRO A 241 -7.51 -18.24 -2.11
CA PRO A 241 -8.74 -18.86 -2.63
C PRO A 241 -10.00 -18.50 -1.81
N LYS A 242 -9.83 -17.98 -0.58
CA LYS A 242 -10.92 -17.53 0.30
C LYS A 242 -11.30 -16.08 0.09
N GLU A 243 -10.61 -15.35 -0.79
CA GLU A 243 -10.97 -13.97 -1.11
C GLU A 243 -12.42 -13.87 -1.55
N LYS A 244 -13.12 -12.90 -1.00
CA LYS A 244 -14.54 -12.71 -1.26
C LYS A 244 -14.96 -11.24 -1.10
N THR A 245 -15.74 -10.78 -2.04
CA THR A 245 -16.62 -9.61 -1.94
C THR A 245 -18.03 -10.03 -2.37
N THR A 246 -19.08 -9.37 -1.89
CA THR A 246 -20.45 -9.75 -2.25
C THR A 246 -20.83 -9.16 -3.62
N ASP A 247 -21.84 -9.76 -4.27
CA ASP A 247 -22.36 -9.24 -5.53
C ASP A 247 -22.86 -7.79 -5.37
N GLN A 248 -23.47 -7.46 -4.22
CA GLN A 248 -23.94 -6.10 -3.96
C GLN A 248 -22.77 -5.10 -3.85
N MET A 249 -21.66 -5.49 -3.20
CA MET A 249 -20.45 -4.65 -3.13
C MET A 249 -19.84 -4.43 -4.52
N CYS A 250 -19.80 -5.46 -5.36
CA CYS A 250 -19.36 -5.34 -6.75
C CYS A 250 -20.25 -4.36 -7.54
N ILE A 251 -21.59 -4.48 -7.38
CA ILE A 251 -22.57 -3.60 -8.02
C ILE A 251 -22.39 -2.16 -7.52
N ASN A 252 -22.25 -1.95 -6.21
CA ASN A 252 -22.04 -0.63 -5.64
C ASN A 252 -20.81 0.04 -6.24
N GLY A 253 -19.65 -0.65 -6.23
CA GLY A 253 -18.40 -0.14 -6.80
C GLY A 253 -18.52 0.17 -8.29
N SER A 254 -19.14 -0.72 -9.08
CA SER A 254 -19.36 -0.53 -10.51
C SER A 254 -20.26 0.69 -10.82
N ASN A 255 -21.31 0.90 -10.02
CA ASN A 255 -22.18 2.07 -10.14
C ASN A 255 -21.44 3.36 -9.79
N VAL A 256 -20.66 3.37 -8.71
CA VAL A 256 -19.82 4.52 -8.33
C VAL A 256 -18.82 4.84 -9.43
N LEU A 257 -18.11 3.83 -9.98
CA LEU A 257 -17.21 4.02 -11.12
C LEU A 257 -17.91 4.65 -12.31
N THR A 258 -19.07 4.10 -12.73
CA THR A 258 -19.85 4.59 -13.88
C THR A 258 -20.29 6.03 -13.68
N ASN A 259 -20.78 6.40 -12.49
CA ASN A 259 -21.20 7.76 -12.18
C ASN A 259 -20.01 8.73 -12.13
N THR A 260 -18.88 8.31 -11.56
CA THR A 260 -17.63 9.09 -11.53
C THR A 260 -17.15 9.41 -12.95
N ILE A 261 -17.18 8.43 -13.86
CA ILE A 261 -16.83 8.65 -15.28
C ILE A 261 -17.74 9.72 -15.92
N ARG A 262 -19.06 9.69 -15.65
CA ARG A 262 -19.99 10.74 -16.16
C ARG A 262 -19.62 12.13 -15.64
N MET A 263 -19.22 12.25 -14.40
CA MET A 263 -18.80 13.53 -13.81
C MET A 263 -17.50 14.03 -14.43
N ILE A 264 -16.52 13.15 -14.63
CA ILE A 264 -15.26 13.47 -15.31
C ILE A 264 -15.52 13.94 -16.76
N ASP A 265 -16.45 13.31 -17.47
CA ASP A 265 -16.83 13.72 -18.84
C ASP A 265 -17.43 15.13 -18.89
N GLY A 266 -18.01 15.58 -17.78
CA GLY A 266 -18.59 16.92 -17.62
C GLY A 266 -17.61 18.05 -17.31
N MET A 267 -16.34 17.69 -16.98
CA MET A 267 -15.28 18.66 -16.61
C MET A 267 -14.92 19.64 -17.74
#